data_3d651bc7c5c188cb3206ad6ecc74fa4d
#
_entry.id   3d651bc7c5c188cb3206ad6ecc74fa4d
#
_cell.length_a   1.000
_cell.length_b   1.000
_cell.length_c   1.000
_cell.angle_alpha   90.00
_cell.angle_beta   90.00
_cell.angle_gamma   90.00
#
_symmetry.space_group_name_H-M   'P 1'
#
loop_
_entity.id
_entity.type
_entity.pdbx_description
1 polymer ?
#
loop_
_entity_poly.entity_id
_entity_poly.type
_entity_poly.pdbx_seq_one_letter_code
_entity_poly.pdbx_strand_id
1 'polypeptide(L)'
;MRWTGPGSGARLEEDPTDDERSTMTDATNAGAAGTITIGELTVNRLGFGSMRLTGKGVWGPPDDHDESIRVLRRAVELGVNFIDTADSYGPYLAEDLIREALHPYRDDVVIATKAGLLRTGPDVWIPLGNPSYLRQEVEMSLRRLGVDRIDLHQLHRIDPNFPLEDQVGELATLQQEGKIRHIGLSEVDVDQLKAAQKVASIVSVQNLYNLTTRTAEALLDEAETQGIAFIPWFPLAAGPLADADGPLGSLAADHGASPSQLALAWLLKRSPVIVPIPGTSRVDHLEPNVAAAGIELTEEEFQAIDAATAGK
;
A
#
# COMPACT_ATOMS: atom_id res chain seq x y z
N MET A 1 -42.02 58.07 -3.83
CA MET A 1 -41.95 56.86 -2.99
C MET A 1 -40.58 56.20 -3.23
N ARG A 2 -39.66 56.29 -2.28
CA ARG A 2 -38.34 55.64 -2.34
C ARG A 2 -38.46 54.28 -1.64
N TRP A 3 -38.05 53.21 -2.30
CA TRP A 3 -37.96 51.89 -1.73
C TRP A 3 -36.51 51.58 -1.33
N THR A 4 -36.27 51.37 -0.05
CA THR A 4 -34.96 50.95 0.49
C THR A 4 -35.05 49.46 0.81
N GLY A 5 -34.33 48.61 0.06
CA GLY A 5 -34.17 47.18 0.35
C GLY A 5 -33.01 46.96 1.30
N PRO A 6 -33.03 45.89 2.14
CA PRO A 6 -31.97 45.60 3.09
C PRO A 6 -30.75 44.94 2.42
N GLY A 7 -29.56 45.39 2.73
CA GLY A 7 -28.32 44.80 2.31
C GLY A 7 -28.05 43.46 3.03
N SER A 8 -27.89 42.39 2.27
CA SER A 8 -27.35 41.13 2.75
C SER A 8 -25.82 41.23 2.72
N GLY A 9 -25.20 41.35 3.88
CA GLY A 9 -23.75 41.21 4.05
C GLY A 9 -23.38 39.71 3.88
N ALA A 10 -22.95 39.34 2.69
CA ALA A 10 -22.23 38.09 2.52
C ALA A 10 -20.85 38.29 3.19
N ARG A 11 -20.54 37.50 4.21
CA ARG A 11 -19.16 37.34 4.67
C ARG A 11 -18.40 36.65 3.52
N LEU A 12 -17.40 37.35 3.02
CA LEU A 12 -16.35 36.74 2.21
C LEU A 12 -15.57 35.84 3.17
N GLU A 13 -15.57 34.53 2.93
CA GLU A 13 -14.61 33.63 3.55
C GLU A 13 -13.22 34.11 3.09
N GLU A 14 -12.35 34.46 4.04
CA GLU A 14 -10.98 34.85 3.74
C GLU A 14 -10.26 33.61 3.15
N ASP A 15 -9.70 33.79 1.97
CA ASP A 15 -8.88 32.78 1.30
C ASP A 15 -7.64 32.49 2.19
N PRO A 16 -7.29 31.24 2.48
CA PRO A 16 -6.18 30.92 3.38
C PRO A 16 -4.87 31.52 2.83
N THR A 17 -4.04 32.02 3.76
CA THR A 17 -2.76 32.63 3.43
C THR A 17 -1.79 31.60 2.82
N ASP A 18 -0.77 32.07 2.08
CA ASP A 18 0.25 31.19 1.47
C ASP A 18 1.00 30.35 2.51
N ASP A 19 1.10 30.83 3.76
CA ASP A 19 1.72 30.14 4.88
C ASP A 19 0.80 29.01 5.41
N GLU A 20 -0.52 29.23 5.46
CA GLU A 20 -1.51 28.20 5.82
C GLU A 20 -1.63 27.14 4.71
N ARG A 21 -1.51 27.52 3.44
CA ARG A 21 -1.45 26.60 2.31
C ARG A 21 -0.17 25.76 2.35
N SER A 22 0.97 26.33 2.74
CA SER A 22 2.25 25.63 2.88
C SER A 22 2.22 24.61 4.02
N THR A 23 1.70 24.98 5.19
CA THR A 23 1.58 24.07 6.34
C THR A 23 0.55 22.96 6.13
N MET A 24 -0.56 23.23 5.43
CA MET A 24 -1.54 22.19 5.06
C MET A 24 -0.97 21.20 4.02
N THR A 25 -0.13 21.64 3.08
CA THR A 25 0.51 20.76 2.09
C THR A 25 1.56 19.86 2.73
N ASP A 26 2.30 20.32 3.73
CA ASP A 26 3.31 19.51 4.42
C ASP A 26 2.68 18.43 5.32
N ALA A 27 1.57 18.74 6.02
CA ALA A 27 0.86 17.82 6.90
C ALA A 27 0.12 16.67 6.12
N THR A 28 -0.17 16.87 4.84
CA THR A 28 -0.89 15.90 3.99
C THR A 28 0.06 15.24 2.98
N ASN A 29 1.31 15.01 3.32
CA ASN A 29 2.31 14.42 2.43
C ASN A 29 2.80 13.08 2.98
N ALA A 30 2.84 12.05 2.13
CA ALA A 30 3.30 10.71 2.50
C ALA A 30 4.74 10.71 3.05
N GLY A 31 5.57 11.69 2.68
CA GLY A 31 6.92 11.88 3.19
C GLY A 31 6.99 12.19 4.69
N ALA A 32 5.90 12.66 5.32
CA ALA A 32 5.85 12.89 6.77
C ALA A 32 6.04 11.58 7.57
N ALA A 33 5.72 10.41 6.99
CA ALA A 33 5.98 9.10 7.60
C ALA A 33 7.48 8.73 7.66
N GLY A 34 8.37 9.54 7.09
CA GLY A 34 9.77 9.19 6.88
C GLY A 34 9.97 8.25 5.68
N THR A 35 11.20 7.78 5.50
CA THR A 35 11.58 6.94 4.37
C THR A 35 12.16 5.60 4.81
N ILE A 36 12.12 4.61 3.90
CA ILE A 36 12.82 3.34 4.02
C ILE A 36 13.51 3.01 2.69
N THR A 37 14.59 2.24 2.75
CA THR A 37 15.26 1.72 1.55
C THR A 37 14.86 0.25 1.33
N ILE A 38 14.30 -0.05 0.17
CA ILE A 38 13.92 -1.41 -0.27
C ILE A 38 14.95 -1.82 -1.34
N GLY A 39 15.93 -2.64 -0.95
CA GLY A 39 17.12 -2.82 -1.78
C GLY A 39 17.92 -1.51 -1.86
N GLU A 40 18.01 -0.90 -3.05
CA GLU A 40 18.56 0.44 -3.24
C GLU A 40 17.48 1.52 -3.50
N LEU A 41 16.20 1.15 -3.45
CA LEU A 41 15.08 2.05 -3.74
C LEU A 41 14.62 2.77 -2.47
N THR A 42 14.68 4.10 -2.47
CA THR A 42 14.17 4.91 -1.35
C THR A 42 12.70 5.24 -1.55
N VAL A 43 11.86 4.82 -0.62
CA VAL A 43 10.42 5.09 -0.67
C VAL A 43 9.93 5.76 0.61
N ASN A 44 8.88 6.56 0.51
CA ASN A 44 8.14 7.05 1.66
C ASN A 44 7.41 5.89 2.34
N ARG A 45 7.39 5.90 3.68
CA ARG A 45 6.85 4.79 4.48
C ARG A 45 5.32 4.67 4.45
N LEU A 46 4.63 5.43 3.61
CA LEU A 46 3.21 5.29 3.31
C LEU A 46 3.04 5.14 1.80
N GLY A 47 2.73 3.92 1.37
CA GLY A 47 2.48 3.56 -0.01
C GLY A 47 0.99 3.58 -0.39
N PHE A 48 0.68 3.10 -1.58
CA PHE A 48 -0.68 2.94 -2.10
C PHE A 48 -0.90 1.55 -2.67
N GLY A 49 -1.98 0.86 -2.24
CA GLY A 49 -2.40 -0.43 -2.78
C GLY A 49 -3.49 -0.29 -3.85
N SER A 50 -3.24 -0.80 -5.05
CA SER A 50 -4.13 -0.66 -6.21
C SER A 50 -5.30 -1.65 -6.27
N MET A 51 -5.34 -2.66 -5.38
CA MET A 51 -6.35 -3.73 -5.43
C MET A 51 -7.80 -3.21 -5.47
N ARG A 52 -8.08 -2.11 -4.78
CA ARG A 52 -9.41 -1.48 -4.70
C ARG A 52 -9.81 -0.68 -5.94
N LEU A 53 -8.88 -0.47 -6.88
CA LEU A 53 -9.18 0.22 -8.14
C LEU A 53 -9.91 -0.67 -9.15
N THR A 54 -10.08 -1.95 -8.87
CA THR A 54 -10.77 -2.91 -9.76
C THR A 54 -12.17 -3.22 -9.26
N GLY A 55 -12.98 -3.84 -10.09
CA GLY A 55 -14.37 -4.15 -9.79
C GLY A 55 -14.57 -5.10 -8.61
N LYS A 56 -15.81 -5.36 -8.26
CA LYS A 56 -16.19 -6.20 -7.12
C LYS A 56 -15.56 -7.59 -7.20
N GLY A 57 -15.04 -8.08 -6.06
CA GLY A 57 -14.32 -9.34 -5.98
C GLY A 57 -12.94 -9.27 -6.64
N VAL A 58 -12.38 -8.06 -6.76
CA VAL A 58 -11.12 -7.78 -7.47
C VAL A 58 -11.15 -8.37 -8.88
N TRP A 59 -12.26 -8.11 -9.59
CA TRP A 59 -12.56 -8.71 -10.89
C TRP A 59 -13.24 -7.70 -11.82
N GLY A 60 -12.72 -7.57 -13.03
CA GLY A 60 -13.26 -6.66 -14.04
C GLY A 60 -12.88 -5.19 -13.80
N PRO A 61 -13.39 -4.29 -14.63
CA PRO A 61 -13.08 -2.87 -14.57
C PRO A 61 -13.66 -2.20 -13.33
N PRO A 62 -13.11 -1.04 -12.92
CA PRO A 62 -13.70 -0.21 -11.88
C PRO A 62 -15.09 0.30 -12.26
N ASP A 63 -15.89 0.62 -11.25
CA ASP A 63 -17.20 1.26 -11.47
C ASP A 63 -17.05 2.69 -12.03
N ASP A 64 -15.99 3.40 -11.65
CA ASP A 64 -15.59 4.72 -12.15
C ASP A 64 -14.12 4.71 -12.55
N HIS A 65 -13.88 4.59 -13.86
CA HIS A 65 -12.55 4.57 -14.43
C HIS A 65 -11.80 5.89 -14.22
N ASP A 66 -12.47 7.02 -14.47
CA ASP A 66 -11.84 8.33 -14.37
C ASP A 66 -11.48 8.68 -12.93
N GLU A 67 -12.30 8.26 -11.95
CA GLU A 67 -11.96 8.40 -10.54
C GLU A 67 -10.74 7.55 -10.18
N SER A 68 -10.62 6.33 -10.70
CA SER A 68 -9.45 5.47 -10.47
C SER A 68 -8.16 6.13 -10.99
N ILE A 69 -8.21 6.78 -12.15
CA ILE A 69 -7.09 7.55 -12.70
C ILE A 69 -6.76 8.77 -11.83
N ARG A 70 -7.79 9.49 -11.34
CA ARG A 70 -7.60 10.63 -10.43
C ARG A 70 -6.95 10.20 -9.11
N VAL A 71 -7.38 9.07 -8.53
CA VAL A 71 -6.81 8.51 -7.29
C VAL A 71 -5.32 8.25 -7.45
N LEU A 72 -4.90 7.59 -8.53
CA LEU A 72 -3.49 7.28 -8.79
C LEU A 72 -2.64 8.55 -8.96
N ARG A 73 -3.11 9.51 -9.74
CA ARG A 73 -2.41 10.79 -9.93
C ARG A 73 -2.32 11.57 -8.62
N ARG A 74 -3.44 11.64 -7.89
CA ARG A 74 -3.49 12.34 -6.61
C ARG A 74 -2.59 11.70 -5.55
N ALA A 75 -2.47 10.38 -5.52
CA ALA A 75 -1.54 9.69 -4.63
C ALA A 75 -0.09 10.16 -4.85
N VAL A 76 0.35 10.24 -6.10
CA VAL A 76 1.70 10.71 -6.43
C VAL A 76 1.88 12.20 -6.13
N GLU A 77 0.87 13.04 -6.35
CA GLU A 77 0.87 14.47 -5.96
C GLU A 77 1.03 14.66 -4.45
N LEU A 78 0.44 13.77 -3.66
CA LEU A 78 0.55 13.74 -2.19
C LEU A 78 1.83 13.06 -1.69
N GLY A 79 2.81 12.81 -2.55
CA GLY A 79 4.11 12.28 -2.19
C GLY A 79 4.15 10.75 -2.02
N VAL A 80 3.09 10.02 -2.35
CA VAL A 80 3.18 8.56 -2.44
C VAL A 80 4.09 8.20 -3.60
N ASN A 81 5.19 7.50 -3.31
CA ASN A 81 6.14 7.05 -4.31
C ASN A 81 6.36 5.53 -4.30
N PHE A 82 5.55 4.79 -3.53
CA PHE A 82 5.50 3.32 -3.53
C PHE A 82 4.09 2.85 -3.88
N ILE A 83 3.92 2.24 -5.07
CA ILE A 83 2.64 1.75 -5.59
C ILE A 83 2.68 0.23 -5.66
N ASP A 84 1.81 -0.42 -4.88
CA ASP A 84 1.66 -1.87 -4.86
C ASP A 84 0.51 -2.33 -5.75
N THR A 85 0.79 -3.24 -6.66
CA THR A 85 -0.18 -3.86 -7.57
C THR A 85 0.06 -5.36 -7.71
N ALA A 86 -0.65 -6.03 -8.61
CA ALA A 86 -0.44 -7.43 -9.01
C ALA A 86 -1.08 -7.70 -10.37
N ASP A 87 -0.56 -8.71 -11.08
CA ASP A 87 -1.16 -9.28 -12.29
C ASP A 87 -2.60 -9.75 -12.06
N SER A 88 -2.84 -10.31 -10.88
CA SER A 88 -4.12 -10.89 -10.47
C SER A 88 -5.21 -9.89 -10.11
N TYR A 89 -4.90 -8.58 -10.08
CA TYR A 89 -5.89 -7.54 -9.77
C TYR A 89 -6.65 -7.11 -11.03
N GLY A 90 -7.93 -7.51 -11.08
CA GLY A 90 -8.83 -7.18 -12.15
C GLY A 90 -9.15 -8.25 -13.20
N PRO A 91 -8.45 -9.39 -13.44
CA PRO A 91 -7.02 -9.57 -13.56
C PRO A 91 -6.40 -8.61 -14.60
N TYR A 92 -5.17 -8.23 -14.38
CA TYR A 92 -4.33 -7.36 -15.23
C TYR A 92 -4.71 -5.87 -15.23
N LEU A 93 -5.97 -5.52 -14.98
CA LEU A 93 -6.50 -4.16 -15.11
C LEU A 93 -5.84 -3.14 -14.20
N ALA A 94 -5.42 -3.53 -12.99
CA ALA A 94 -4.77 -2.60 -12.09
C ALA A 94 -3.42 -2.10 -12.64
N GLU A 95 -2.64 -2.96 -13.30
CA GLU A 95 -1.40 -2.57 -13.96
C GLU A 95 -1.65 -1.65 -15.17
N ASP A 96 -2.70 -1.92 -15.95
CA ASP A 96 -3.11 -1.05 -17.06
C ASP A 96 -3.55 0.34 -16.57
N LEU A 97 -4.33 0.43 -15.49
CA LEU A 97 -4.73 1.70 -14.87
C LEU A 97 -3.52 2.49 -14.36
N ILE A 98 -2.55 1.83 -13.73
CA ILE A 98 -1.30 2.47 -13.28
C ILE A 98 -0.54 3.06 -14.46
N ARG A 99 -0.39 2.31 -15.54
CA ARG A 99 0.24 2.80 -16.77
C ARG A 99 -0.50 4.00 -17.34
N GLU A 100 -1.81 3.92 -17.49
CA GLU A 100 -2.61 5.00 -18.04
C GLU A 100 -2.52 6.29 -17.22
N ALA A 101 -2.54 6.14 -15.90
CA ALA A 101 -2.50 7.27 -14.99
C ALA A 101 -1.13 7.94 -14.90
N LEU A 102 -0.03 7.16 -14.89
CA LEU A 102 1.27 7.60 -14.41
C LEU A 102 2.40 7.50 -15.42
N HIS A 103 2.22 6.79 -16.56
CA HIS A 103 3.28 6.71 -17.56
C HIS A 103 3.33 7.98 -18.44
N PRO A 104 4.55 8.56 -18.70
CA PRO A 104 5.85 8.13 -18.20
C PRO A 104 6.00 8.36 -16.69
N TYR A 105 6.53 7.35 -16.01
CA TYR A 105 6.69 7.40 -14.55
C TYR A 105 7.72 8.44 -14.14
N ARG A 106 7.52 9.07 -12.98
CA ARG A 106 8.55 9.90 -12.35
C ARG A 106 9.68 9.00 -11.84
N ASP A 107 10.91 9.50 -11.85
CA ASP A 107 12.11 8.74 -11.47
C ASP A 107 12.09 8.23 -10.02
N ASP A 108 11.31 8.87 -9.15
CA ASP A 108 11.18 8.52 -7.74
C ASP A 108 10.03 7.55 -7.45
N VAL A 109 9.16 7.25 -8.43
CA VAL A 109 8.04 6.33 -8.26
C VAL A 109 8.51 4.89 -8.42
N VAL A 110 8.29 4.09 -7.39
CA VAL A 110 8.60 2.66 -7.33
C VAL A 110 7.32 1.85 -7.49
N ILE A 111 7.30 0.93 -8.45
CA ILE A 111 6.17 0.03 -8.67
C ILE A 111 6.52 -1.37 -8.22
N ALA A 112 5.75 -1.88 -7.25
CA ALA A 112 5.79 -3.26 -6.83
C ALA A 112 4.62 -4.02 -7.46
N THR A 113 4.91 -5.09 -8.20
CA THR A 113 3.88 -5.99 -8.71
C THR A 113 4.14 -7.44 -8.29
N LYS A 114 3.21 -8.33 -8.58
CA LYS A 114 3.24 -9.72 -8.10
C LYS A 114 2.77 -10.66 -9.19
N ALA A 115 3.25 -11.91 -9.13
CA ALA A 115 2.66 -13.05 -9.82
C ALA A 115 2.66 -14.28 -8.90
N GLY A 116 1.85 -15.27 -9.23
CA GLY A 116 1.71 -16.50 -8.44
C GLY A 116 0.30 -16.74 -7.92
N LEU A 117 -0.70 -15.97 -8.39
CA LEU A 117 -2.12 -16.19 -8.13
C LEU A 117 -2.92 -16.18 -9.41
N LEU A 118 -3.40 -17.35 -9.82
CA LEU A 118 -4.34 -17.49 -10.93
C LEU A 118 -5.75 -17.05 -10.50
N ARG A 119 -6.45 -16.38 -11.40
CA ARG A 119 -7.83 -15.91 -11.21
C ARG A 119 -8.76 -16.56 -12.23
N THR A 120 -9.85 -17.14 -11.74
CA THR A 120 -10.87 -17.80 -12.60
C THR A 120 -12.27 -17.22 -12.38
N GLY A 121 -12.41 -16.22 -11.52
CA GLY A 121 -13.65 -15.52 -11.23
C GLY A 121 -13.50 -14.54 -10.06
N PRO A 122 -14.55 -13.76 -9.75
CA PRO A 122 -14.56 -12.86 -8.61
C PRO A 122 -14.25 -13.60 -7.30
N ASP A 123 -13.36 -13.03 -6.48
CA ASP A 123 -12.91 -13.58 -5.19
C ASP A 123 -12.34 -15.01 -5.24
N VAL A 124 -12.03 -15.55 -6.43
CA VAL A 124 -11.36 -16.84 -6.60
C VAL A 124 -9.86 -16.63 -6.79
N TRP A 125 -9.07 -17.15 -5.87
CA TRP A 125 -7.63 -16.99 -5.79
C TRP A 125 -6.96 -18.36 -5.70
N ILE A 126 -6.18 -18.75 -6.72
CA ILE A 126 -5.56 -20.07 -6.80
C ILE A 126 -4.05 -19.88 -6.89
N PRO A 127 -3.25 -20.35 -5.92
CA PRO A 127 -1.80 -20.35 -6.05
C PRO A 127 -1.34 -21.10 -7.30
N LEU A 128 -0.44 -20.50 -8.07
CA LEU A 128 0.19 -21.11 -9.23
C LEU A 128 1.65 -20.68 -9.32
N GLY A 129 2.54 -21.57 -8.87
CA GLY A 129 3.98 -21.34 -8.78
C GLY A 129 4.79 -22.03 -9.88
N ASN A 130 4.18 -22.47 -10.99
CA ASN A 130 4.90 -23.02 -12.12
C ASN A 130 5.92 -22.01 -12.67
N PRO A 131 7.23 -22.33 -12.77
CA PRO A 131 8.25 -21.37 -13.22
C PRO A 131 7.95 -20.75 -14.60
N SER A 132 7.45 -21.54 -15.56
CA SER A 132 7.10 -21.00 -16.89
C SER A 132 5.92 -20.05 -16.83
N TYR A 133 4.95 -20.25 -15.92
CA TYR A 133 3.86 -19.32 -15.69
C TYR A 133 4.37 -18.03 -15.04
N LEU A 134 5.21 -18.12 -14.00
CA LEU A 134 5.80 -16.94 -13.34
C LEU A 134 6.58 -16.10 -14.34
N ARG A 135 7.38 -16.73 -15.21
CA ARG A 135 8.09 -16.03 -16.30
C ARG A 135 7.13 -15.30 -17.22
N GLN A 136 6.08 -15.98 -17.70
CA GLN A 136 5.10 -15.36 -18.58
C GLN A 136 4.43 -14.16 -17.93
N GLU A 137 4.05 -14.24 -16.66
CA GLU A 137 3.39 -13.14 -15.98
C GLU A 137 4.32 -11.94 -15.77
N VAL A 138 5.61 -12.17 -15.47
CA VAL A 138 6.61 -11.08 -15.44
C VAL A 138 6.73 -10.39 -16.80
N GLU A 139 6.83 -11.15 -17.90
CA GLU A 139 6.88 -10.57 -19.26
C GLU A 139 5.62 -9.77 -19.59
N MET A 140 4.46 -10.25 -19.14
CA MET A 140 3.20 -9.55 -19.37
C MET A 140 3.06 -8.32 -18.47
N SER A 141 3.54 -8.34 -17.24
CA SER A 141 3.58 -7.17 -16.34
C SER A 141 4.50 -6.07 -16.87
N LEU A 142 5.68 -6.42 -17.38
CA LEU A 142 6.58 -5.47 -18.07
C LEU A 142 5.84 -4.75 -19.20
N ARG A 143 5.11 -5.51 -20.01
CA ARG A 143 4.35 -4.98 -21.15
C ARG A 143 3.18 -4.09 -20.70
N ARG A 144 2.40 -4.53 -19.69
CA ARG A 144 1.25 -3.76 -19.18
C ARG A 144 1.70 -2.47 -18.50
N LEU A 145 2.71 -2.54 -17.66
CA LEU A 145 3.30 -1.36 -17.01
C LEU A 145 4.08 -0.45 -17.98
N GLY A 146 4.52 -0.99 -19.12
CA GLY A 146 5.29 -0.22 -20.12
C GLY A 146 6.71 0.08 -19.66
N VAL A 147 7.34 -0.83 -18.95
CA VAL A 147 8.71 -0.72 -18.43
C VAL A 147 9.58 -1.88 -18.92
N ASP A 148 10.89 -1.64 -19.02
CA ASP A 148 11.86 -2.67 -19.38
C ASP A 148 12.32 -3.49 -18.16
N ARG A 149 12.10 -2.97 -16.95
CA ARG A 149 12.45 -3.60 -15.69
C ARG A 149 11.47 -3.23 -14.58
N ILE A 150 10.95 -4.24 -13.87
CA ILE A 150 10.10 -4.10 -12.67
C ILE A 150 11.00 -3.76 -11.47
N ASP A 151 10.64 -2.74 -10.68
CA ASP A 151 11.41 -2.32 -9.51
C ASP A 151 11.39 -3.36 -8.38
N LEU A 152 10.20 -3.83 -8.00
CA LEU A 152 10.00 -4.89 -7.02
C LEU A 152 8.98 -5.90 -7.54
N HIS A 153 9.40 -7.15 -7.69
CA HIS A 153 8.49 -8.24 -8.05
C HIS A 153 8.36 -9.21 -6.88
N GLN A 154 7.13 -9.49 -6.46
CA GLN A 154 6.85 -10.35 -5.32
C GLN A 154 6.22 -11.66 -5.76
N LEU A 155 6.69 -12.81 -5.21
CA LEU A 155 5.95 -14.06 -5.30
C LEU A 155 4.67 -13.91 -4.46
N HIS A 156 3.51 -13.87 -5.14
CA HIS A 156 2.23 -13.50 -4.52
C HIS A 156 1.75 -14.53 -3.50
N ARG A 157 1.97 -15.84 -3.82
CA ARG A 157 1.75 -16.99 -2.92
C ARG A 157 2.73 -18.10 -3.29
N ILE A 158 3.19 -18.82 -2.30
CA ILE A 158 3.90 -20.08 -2.54
C ILE A 158 2.86 -21.11 -2.96
N ASP A 159 3.08 -21.75 -4.12
CA ASP A 159 2.29 -22.89 -4.56
C ASP A 159 2.89 -24.17 -3.99
N PRO A 160 2.16 -24.93 -3.15
CA PRO A 160 2.70 -26.15 -2.54
C PRO A 160 2.93 -27.30 -3.53
N ASN A 161 2.46 -27.17 -4.78
CA ASN A 161 2.66 -28.17 -5.82
C ASN A 161 4.02 -28.03 -6.53
N PHE A 162 4.77 -26.94 -6.28
CA PHE A 162 6.10 -26.70 -6.83
C PHE A 162 7.08 -26.40 -5.71
N PRO A 163 8.34 -26.91 -5.79
CA PRO A 163 9.37 -26.52 -4.81
C PRO A 163 9.52 -25.01 -4.71
N LEU A 164 9.69 -24.49 -3.49
CA LEU A 164 9.90 -23.05 -3.26
C LEU A 164 11.15 -22.57 -4.01
N GLU A 165 12.18 -23.39 -4.03
CA GLU A 165 13.45 -23.09 -4.70
C GLU A 165 13.27 -22.91 -6.22
N ASP A 166 12.36 -23.64 -6.85
CA ASP A 166 12.08 -23.49 -8.28
C ASP A 166 11.31 -22.20 -8.56
N GLN A 167 10.35 -21.84 -7.69
CA GLN A 167 9.56 -20.61 -7.80
C GLN A 167 10.44 -19.37 -7.63
N VAL A 168 11.24 -19.33 -6.57
CA VAL A 168 12.16 -18.21 -6.29
C VAL A 168 13.34 -18.22 -7.28
N GLY A 169 13.80 -19.41 -7.71
CA GLY A 169 14.86 -19.58 -8.70
C GLY A 169 14.50 -18.98 -10.06
N GLU A 170 13.25 -19.08 -10.48
CA GLU A 170 12.78 -18.43 -11.70
C GLU A 170 12.82 -16.89 -11.58
N LEU A 171 12.37 -16.35 -10.44
CA LEU A 171 12.48 -14.91 -10.20
C LEU A 171 13.94 -14.44 -10.14
N ALA A 172 14.83 -15.23 -9.55
CA ALA A 172 16.26 -14.95 -9.55
C ALA A 172 16.86 -14.96 -10.95
N THR A 173 16.40 -15.87 -11.82
CA THR A 173 16.82 -15.91 -13.23
C THR A 173 16.35 -14.65 -13.97
N LEU A 174 15.09 -14.23 -13.78
CA LEU A 174 14.54 -13.00 -14.35
C LEU A 174 15.24 -11.74 -13.83
N GLN A 175 15.72 -11.76 -12.58
CA GLN A 175 16.54 -10.70 -12.02
C GLN A 175 17.92 -10.64 -12.71
N GLN A 176 18.57 -11.78 -12.95
CA GLN A 176 19.84 -11.86 -13.70
C GLN A 176 19.69 -11.42 -15.15
N GLU A 177 18.54 -11.67 -15.76
CA GLU A 177 18.17 -11.17 -17.10
C GLU A 177 17.90 -9.64 -17.12
N GLY A 178 17.83 -8.98 -15.96
CA GLY A 178 17.58 -7.55 -15.83
C GLY A 178 16.11 -7.15 -15.93
N LYS A 179 15.18 -8.11 -15.88
CA LYS A 179 13.71 -7.88 -15.96
C LYS A 179 13.09 -7.51 -14.62
N ILE A 180 13.70 -7.95 -13.53
CA ILE A 180 13.33 -7.65 -12.16
C ILE A 180 14.54 -7.00 -11.49
N ARG A 181 14.33 -5.89 -10.75
CA ARG A 181 15.38 -5.26 -9.96
C ARG A 181 15.51 -5.93 -8.61
N HIS A 182 14.40 -6.07 -7.88
CA HIS A 182 14.33 -6.68 -6.55
C HIS A 182 13.24 -7.73 -6.46
N ILE A 183 13.47 -8.71 -5.57
CA ILE A 183 12.54 -9.80 -5.30
C ILE A 183 12.00 -9.66 -3.88
N GLY A 184 10.67 -9.79 -3.75
CA GLY A 184 9.96 -9.89 -2.49
C GLY A 184 9.10 -11.16 -2.42
N LEU A 185 8.54 -11.41 -1.24
CA LEU A 185 7.65 -12.52 -0.98
C LEU A 185 6.34 -12.03 -0.37
N SER A 186 5.25 -12.78 -0.57
CA SER A 186 3.97 -12.47 0.08
C SER A 186 3.39 -13.71 0.74
N GLU A 187 2.83 -13.53 1.96
CA GLU A 187 2.22 -14.58 2.79
C GLU A 187 3.17 -15.74 3.05
N VAL A 188 4.27 -15.42 3.69
CA VAL A 188 5.31 -16.38 4.10
C VAL A 188 5.50 -16.34 5.61
N ASP A 189 6.05 -17.41 6.16
CA ASP A 189 6.57 -17.45 7.50
C ASP A 189 8.11 -17.25 7.52
N VAL A 190 8.69 -17.24 8.72
CA VAL A 190 10.13 -17.02 8.93
C VAL A 190 10.97 -18.13 8.27
N ASP A 191 10.51 -19.38 8.32
CA ASP A 191 11.24 -20.52 7.75
C ASP A 191 11.23 -20.47 6.21
N GLN A 192 10.09 -20.10 5.64
CA GLN A 192 9.94 -19.89 4.19
C GLN A 192 10.79 -18.70 3.71
N LEU A 193 10.82 -17.59 4.45
CA LEU A 193 11.71 -16.47 4.16
C LEU A 193 13.18 -16.95 4.15
N LYS A 194 13.63 -17.65 5.19
CA LYS A 194 15.00 -18.18 5.29
C LYS A 194 15.32 -19.22 4.19
N ALA A 195 14.34 -20.00 3.78
CA ALA A 195 14.53 -20.94 2.67
C ALA A 195 14.70 -20.20 1.33
N ALA A 196 13.85 -19.20 1.05
CA ALA A 196 13.95 -18.36 -0.14
C ALA A 196 15.27 -17.58 -0.22
N GLN A 197 15.76 -17.09 0.91
CA GLN A 197 17.04 -16.36 1.02
C GLN A 197 18.28 -17.20 0.68
N LYS A 198 18.17 -18.53 0.68
CA LYS A 198 19.25 -19.41 0.16
C LYS A 198 19.32 -19.39 -1.36
N VAL A 199 18.27 -18.93 -2.04
CA VAL A 199 18.15 -18.92 -3.51
C VAL A 199 18.39 -17.51 -4.07
N ALA A 200 17.79 -16.50 -3.44
CA ALA A 200 17.88 -15.11 -3.90
C ALA A 200 17.92 -14.12 -2.72
N SER A 201 18.39 -12.89 -3.00
CA SER A 201 18.26 -11.79 -2.05
C SER A 201 16.81 -11.32 -1.99
N ILE A 202 16.17 -11.42 -0.83
CA ILE A 202 14.79 -10.98 -0.58
C ILE A 202 14.84 -9.65 0.15
N VAL A 203 14.20 -8.61 -0.41
CA VAL A 203 14.23 -7.24 0.11
C VAL A 203 12.91 -6.80 0.76
N SER A 204 11.83 -7.56 0.56
CA SER A 204 10.54 -7.27 1.18
C SER A 204 9.75 -8.54 1.48
N VAL A 205 8.90 -8.45 2.50
CA VAL A 205 7.84 -9.42 2.78
C VAL A 205 6.51 -8.68 2.88
N GLN A 206 5.42 -9.26 2.36
CA GLN A 206 4.10 -8.67 2.38
C GLN A 206 3.09 -9.66 2.97
N ASN A 207 2.64 -9.41 4.19
CA ASN A 207 1.72 -10.31 4.91
C ASN A 207 0.51 -9.56 5.47
N LEU A 208 -0.57 -10.29 5.75
CA LEU A 208 -1.71 -9.77 6.48
C LEU A 208 -1.25 -9.32 7.88
N TYR A 209 -1.35 -8.03 8.13
CA TYR A 209 -1.00 -7.46 9.43
C TYR A 209 -1.72 -6.14 9.66
N ASN A 210 -2.39 -6.01 10.80
CA ASN A 210 -3.09 -4.80 11.23
C ASN A 210 -3.37 -4.89 12.74
N LEU A 211 -4.07 -3.90 13.28
CA LEU A 211 -4.40 -3.80 14.69
C LEU A 211 -5.03 -5.06 15.30
N THR A 212 -5.85 -5.80 14.54
CA THR A 212 -6.58 -6.99 15.01
C THR A 212 -5.96 -8.30 14.55
N THR A 213 -5.15 -8.29 13.51
CA THR A 213 -4.53 -9.50 12.95
C THR A 213 -3.02 -9.37 13.01
N ARG A 214 -2.41 -10.10 13.94
CA ARG A 214 -0.97 -10.01 14.25
C ARG A 214 -0.26 -11.36 14.13
N THR A 215 -0.80 -12.27 13.33
CA THR A 215 -0.21 -13.61 13.13
C THR A 215 1.18 -13.56 12.48
N ALA A 216 1.52 -12.47 11.77
CA ALA A 216 2.82 -12.25 11.16
C ALA A 216 3.81 -11.50 12.06
N GLU A 217 3.56 -11.39 13.39
CA GLU A 217 4.45 -10.66 14.32
C GLU A 217 5.89 -11.19 14.28
N ALA A 218 6.08 -12.50 14.36
CA ALA A 218 7.42 -13.11 14.31
C ALA A 218 8.15 -12.82 12.98
N LEU A 219 7.42 -12.73 11.87
CA LEU A 219 8.00 -12.37 10.58
C LEU A 219 8.36 -10.88 10.53
N LEU A 220 7.54 -10.02 11.13
CA LEU A 220 7.84 -8.59 11.26
C LEU A 220 9.12 -8.36 12.07
N ASP A 221 9.27 -9.03 13.21
CA ASP A 221 10.46 -8.93 14.06
C ASP A 221 11.73 -9.44 13.33
N GLU A 222 11.60 -10.52 12.56
CA GLU A 222 12.70 -11.01 11.71
C GLU A 222 13.03 -10.02 10.59
N ALA A 223 12.02 -9.43 9.94
CA ALA A 223 12.20 -8.42 8.90
C ALA A 223 12.88 -7.16 9.44
N GLU A 224 12.49 -6.70 10.63
CA GLU A 224 13.13 -5.57 11.32
C GLU A 224 14.60 -5.86 11.63
N THR A 225 14.90 -7.06 12.16
CA THR A 225 16.27 -7.49 12.48
C THR A 225 17.16 -7.49 11.23
N GLN A 226 16.62 -7.85 10.07
CA GLN A 226 17.34 -7.93 8.81
C GLN A 226 17.33 -6.63 7.99
N GLY A 227 16.54 -5.62 8.39
CA GLY A 227 16.32 -4.41 7.61
C GLY A 227 15.54 -4.66 6.30
N ILE A 228 14.70 -5.70 6.25
CA ILE A 228 13.82 -6.03 5.12
C ILE A 228 12.50 -5.27 5.27
N ALA A 229 11.99 -4.67 4.20
CA ALA A 229 10.71 -3.99 4.24
C ALA A 229 9.55 -4.96 4.53
N PHE A 230 8.71 -4.60 5.50
CA PHE A 230 7.48 -5.31 5.80
C PHE A 230 6.29 -4.50 5.27
N ILE A 231 5.53 -5.09 4.36
CA ILE A 231 4.40 -4.42 3.68
C ILE A 231 3.10 -5.04 4.19
N PRO A 232 2.42 -4.43 5.19
CA PRO A 232 1.15 -4.96 5.67
C PRO A 232 0.06 -4.74 4.63
N TRP A 233 -0.56 -5.81 4.12
CA TRP A 233 -1.78 -5.68 3.35
C TRP A 233 -2.99 -5.70 4.29
N PHE A 234 -4.12 -5.06 3.87
CA PHE A 234 -5.29 -4.80 4.71
C PHE A 234 -4.96 -3.99 5.98
N PRO A 235 -4.26 -2.84 5.82
CA PRO A 235 -3.69 -2.10 6.95
C PRO A 235 -4.73 -1.31 7.76
N LEU A 236 -5.93 -1.09 7.20
CA LEU A 236 -6.97 -0.29 7.84
C LEU A 236 -7.78 -1.15 8.81
N ALA A 237 -8.16 -0.56 9.93
CA ALA A 237 -9.12 -1.15 10.83
C ALA A 237 -10.47 -1.33 10.13
N ALA A 238 -11.12 -2.47 10.36
CA ALA A 238 -12.44 -2.77 9.84
C ALA A 238 -13.39 -3.15 10.99
N GLY A 239 -14.70 -3.07 10.73
CA GLY A 239 -15.72 -3.38 11.73
C GLY A 239 -15.69 -2.43 12.93
N PRO A 240 -15.88 -2.92 14.17
CA PRO A 240 -16.02 -2.08 15.38
C PRO A 240 -14.82 -1.16 15.69
N LEU A 241 -13.64 -1.43 15.14
CA LEU A 241 -12.48 -0.56 15.34
C LEU A 241 -12.52 0.69 14.44
N ALA A 242 -13.29 0.65 13.35
CA ALA A 242 -13.48 1.79 12.46
C ALA A 242 -14.59 2.73 12.96
N ASP A 243 -15.39 2.32 13.96
CA ASP A 243 -16.48 3.11 14.50
C ASP A 243 -15.95 4.26 15.36
N ALA A 244 -16.53 5.46 15.20
CA ALA A 244 -16.18 6.63 16.00
C ALA A 244 -16.45 6.44 17.51
N ASP A 245 -17.42 5.60 17.87
CA ASP A 245 -17.73 5.23 19.25
C ASP A 245 -16.97 3.97 19.71
N GLY A 246 -16.07 3.46 18.87
CA GLY A 246 -15.24 2.28 19.16
C GLY A 246 -14.04 2.59 20.08
N PRO A 247 -13.23 1.57 20.36
CA PRO A 247 -12.08 1.71 21.27
C PRO A 247 -11.05 2.76 20.87
N LEU A 248 -10.98 3.11 19.57
CA LEU A 248 -10.07 4.12 19.04
C LEU A 248 -10.72 5.50 18.90
N GLY A 249 -12.04 5.63 19.09
CA GLY A 249 -12.79 6.83 18.73
C GLY A 249 -12.41 8.06 19.54
N SER A 250 -12.24 7.96 20.86
CA SER A 250 -11.82 9.09 21.70
C SER A 250 -10.42 9.57 21.36
N LEU A 251 -9.47 8.66 21.20
CA LEU A 251 -8.10 9.00 20.84
C LEU A 251 -8.02 9.59 19.42
N ALA A 252 -8.83 9.09 18.50
CA ALA A 252 -8.92 9.66 17.16
C ALA A 252 -9.43 11.11 17.20
N ALA A 253 -10.44 11.38 18.02
CA ALA A 253 -10.96 12.73 18.20
C ALA A 253 -9.92 13.70 18.81
N ASP A 254 -9.11 13.24 19.76
CA ASP A 254 -8.03 14.03 20.38
C ASP A 254 -6.96 14.44 19.34
N HIS A 255 -6.72 13.60 18.33
CA HIS A 255 -5.84 13.90 17.19
C HIS A 255 -6.54 14.61 16.02
N GLY A 256 -7.84 14.91 16.12
CA GLY A 256 -8.63 15.42 14.98
C GLY A 256 -8.64 14.46 13.79
N ALA A 257 -8.51 13.15 14.04
CA ALA A 257 -8.33 12.10 13.05
C ALA A 257 -9.48 11.07 13.10
N SER A 258 -9.52 10.19 12.13
CA SER A 258 -10.40 9.00 12.14
C SER A 258 -9.71 7.79 12.77
N PRO A 259 -10.47 6.79 13.26
CA PRO A 259 -9.92 5.51 13.71
C PRO A 259 -9.05 4.82 12.66
N SER A 260 -9.39 4.93 11.37
CA SER A 260 -8.60 4.38 10.27
C SER A 260 -7.23 5.06 10.12
N GLN A 261 -7.16 6.38 10.33
CA GLN A 261 -5.89 7.10 10.33
C GLN A 261 -5.02 6.71 11.53
N LEU A 262 -5.61 6.52 12.72
CA LEU A 262 -4.86 6.00 13.87
C LEU A 262 -4.33 4.58 13.65
N ALA A 263 -5.06 3.72 12.93
CA ALA A 263 -4.59 2.39 12.58
C ALA A 263 -3.32 2.46 11.69
N LEU A 264 -3.28 3.40 10.75
CA LEU A 264 -2.09 3.64 9.92
C LEU A 264 -0.93 4.23 10.74
N ALA A 265 -1.21 5.21 11.61
CA ALA A 265 -0.20 5.79 12.51
C ALA A 265 0.39 4.75 13.46
N TRP A 266 -0.45 3.85 13.99
CA TRP A 266 0.01 2.73 14.82
C TRP A 266 0.97 1.80 14.04
N LEU A 267 0.65 1.42 12.79
CA LEU A 267 1.54 0.63 11.95
C LEU A 267 2.87 1.32 11.74
N LEU A 268 2.87 2.62 11.43
CA LEU A 268 4.08 3.40 11.25
C LEU A 268 4.92 3.51 12.53
N LYS A 269 4.28 3.56 13.70
CA LYS A 269 4.97 3.58 15.02
C LYS A 269 5.49 2.20 15.41
N ARG A 270 4.79 1.09 15.03
CA ARG A 270 5.15 -0.29 15.44
C ARG A 270 6.54 -0.70 14.99
N SER A 271 6.97 -0.32 13.80
CA SER A 271 8.32 -0.66 13.33
C SER A 271 8.78 0.27 12.20
N PRO A 272 10.09 0.62 12.16
CA PRO A 272 10.64 1.46 11.10
C PRO A 272 10.67 0.78 9.73
N VAL A 273 10.53 -0.55 9.65
CA VAL A 273 10.52 -1.30 8.38
C VAL A 273 9.11 -1.48 7.79
N ILE A 274 8.07 -1.04 8.48
CA ILE A 274 6.69 -1.13 7.99
C ILE A 274 6.42 -0.06 6.92
N VAL A 275 5.82 -0.52 5.79
CA VAL A 275 5.31 0.31 4.70
C VAL A 275 3.85 -0.05 4.45
N PRO A 276 2.88 0.56 5.14
CA PRO A 276 1.46 0.28 4.91
C PRO A 276 1.04 0.78 3.53
N ILE A 277 0.15 0.02 2.88
CA ILE A 277 -0.35 0.28 1.53
C ILE A 277 -1.88 0.41 1.53
N PRO A 278 -2.46 1.43 2.21
CA PRO A 278 -3.90 1.61 2.21
C PRO A 278 -4.42 1.83 0.78
N GLY A 279 -5.38 1.00 0.36
CA GLY A 279 -6.01 1.08 -0.96
C GLY A 279 -7.41 1.67 -0.90
N THR A 280 -7.73 2.52 -1.86
CA THR A 280 -9.05 3.10 -2.06
C THR A 280 -9.33 3.33 -3.54
N SER A 281 -10.61 3.44 -3.91
CA SER A 281 -11.06 3.84 -5.24
C SER A 281 -11.59 5.28 -5.30
N ARG A 282 -11.37 6.10 -4.25
CA ARG A 282 -11.91 7.46 -4.12
C ARG A 282 -10.85 8.42 -3.57
N VAL A 283 -10.78 9.62 -4.17
CA VAL A 283 -9.85 10.67 -3.72
C VAL A 283 -10.17 11.14 -2.30
N ASP A 284 -11.44 11.27 -1.94
CA ASP A 284 -11.87 11.70 -0.59
C ASP A 284 -11.53 10.71 0.52
N HIS A 285 -11.20 9.45 0.18
CA HIS A 285 -10.64 8.47 1.12
C HIS A 285 -9.10 8.42 1.05
N LEU A 286 -8.50 8.75 -0.11
CA LEU A 286 -7.07 8.76 -0.29
C LEU A 286 -6.41 9.83 0.58
N GLU A 287 -6.91 11.06 0.52
CA GLU A 287 -6.34 12.21 1.23
C GLU A 287 -6.26 11.99 2.74
N PRO A 288 -7.33 11.54 3.44
CA PRO A 288 -7.24 11.16 4.85
C PRO A 288 -6.25 10.01 5.12
N ASN A 289 -6.18 9.01 4.24
CA ASN A 289 -5.22 7.92 4.40
C ASN A 289 -3.77 8.44 4.34
N VAL A 290 -3.48 9.35 3.42
CA VAL A 290 -2.14 9.95 3.31
C VAL A 290 -1.85 10.89 4.48
N ALA A 291 -2.83 11.64 4.95
CA ALA A 291 -2.67 12.53 6.12
C ALA A 291 -2.31 11.77 7.41
N ALA A 292 -2.59 10.48 7.49
CA ALA A 292 -2.16 9.64 8.61
C ALA A 292 -0.63 9.61 8.79
N ALA A 293 0.15 9.90 7.73
CA ALA A 293 1.61 10.01 7.78
C ALA A 293 2.11 11.08 8.75
N GLY A 294 1.32 12.13 9.00
CA GLY A 294 1.65 13.21 9.92
C GLY A 294 1.20 13.00 11.36
N ILE A 295 0.55 11.87 11.68
CA ILE A 295 0.09 11.60 13.05
C ILE A 295 1.22 10.95 13.84
N GLU A 296 1.72 11.67 14.84
CA GLU A 296 2.71 11.17 15.78
C GLU A 296 2.00 10.66 17.05
N LEU A 297 2.11 9.37 17.32
CA LEU A 297 1.62 8.76 18.55
C LEU A 297 2.70 8.81 19.63
N THR A 298 2.35 9.24 20.84
CA THR A 298 3.21 9.05 22.02
C THR A 298 3.35 7.57 22.33
N GLU A 299 4.27 7.21 23.21
CA GLU A 299 4.43 5.81 23.65
C GLU A 299 3.22 5.34 24.45
N GLU A 300 2.63 6.20 25.27
CA GLU A 300 1.43 5.93 26.05
C GLU A 300 0.21 5.65 25.16
N GLU A 301 0.04 6.45 24.10
CA GLU A 301 -1.05 6.25 23.12
C GLU A 301 -0.86 4.97 22.32
N PHE A 302 0.37 4.71 21.88
CA PHE A 302 0.70 3.46 21.18
C PHE A 302 0.35 2.25 22.03
N GLN A 303 0.76 2.22 23.30
CA GLN A 303 0.47 1.14 24.26
C GLN A 303 -1.03 1.03 24.56
N ALA A 304 -1.74 2.15 24.65
CA ALA A 304 -3.19 2.15 24.85
C ALA A 304 -3.94 1.53 23.68
N ILE A 305 -3.55 1.89 22.43
CA ILE A 305 -4.10 1.28 21.20
C ILE A 305 -3.78 -0.22 21.19
N ASP A 306 -2.54 -0.58 21.49
CA ASP A 306 -2.06 -1.96 21.49
C ASP A 306 -2.88 -2.82 22.46
N ALA A 307 -3.06 -2.36 23.70
CA ALA A 307 -3.84 -3.04 24.72
C ALA A 307 -5.35 -3.15 24.37
N ALA A 308 -5.92 -2.11 23.76
CA ALA A 308 -7.33 -2.09 23.35
C ALA A 308 -7.66 -3.04 22.20
N THR A 309 -6.67 -3.45 21.43
CA THR A 309 -6.84 -4.22 20.18
C THR A 309 -6.21 -5.61 20.22
N ALA A 310 -5.33 -5.89 21.20
CA ALA A 310 -4.73 -7.21 21.38
C ALA A 310 -5.78 -8.27 21.68
N GLY A 311 -5.83 -9.34 20.89
CA GLY A 311 -6.66 -10.51 21.13
C GLY A 311 -8.13 -10.39 20.70
N LYS A 312 -8.48 -9.46 19.83
CA LYS A 312 -9.85 -9.35 19.25
C LYS A 312 -9.95 -10.00 17.89
#